data_e7d9c99740ac5a1c0d29bd4e2b2f96d6
#
_entry.id   e7d9c99740ac5a1c0d29bd4e2b2f96d6
#
_cell.length_a   1.000
_cell.length_b   1.000
_cell.length_c   1.000
_cell.angle_alpha   90.00
_cell.angle_beta   90.00
_cell.angle_gamma   90.00
#
_symmetry.space_group_name_H-M   'P 1'
#
loop_
_entity.id
_entity.type
_entity.pdbx_description
1 polymer ?
#
loop_
_entity_poly.entity_id
_entity_poly.type
_entity_poly.pdbx_seq_one_letter_code
_entity_poly.pdbx_strand_id
1 'polypeptide(L)' 'MPSPEYSLPDVLERLYQNQLALEAAVMELTLRVERQGATDTGDNVRGALHTIGENAGHIKQGLAKLRAQGPH' A
#
# COMPACT_ATOMS: atom_id res chain seq x y z
N MET A 1 20.70 9.97 -20.92
CA MET A 1 19.43 10.39 -20.34
C MET A 1 18.81 9.24 -19.57
N PRO A 2 18.44 9.46 -18.34
CA PRO A 2 17.74 8.42 -17.63
C PRO A 2 16.35 8.18 -18.22
N SER A 3 15.96 6.94 -18.25
CA SER A 3 14.62 6.59 -18.70
C SER A 3 13.59 7.07 -17.68
N PRO A 4 12.46 7.69 -18.12
CA PRO A 4 11.41 8.13 -17.19
C PRO A 4 10.86 7.02 -16.32
N GLU A 5 10.85 5.77 -16.82
CA GLU A 5 10.31 4.65 -16.05
C GLU A 5 11.16 4.26 -14.86
N TYR A 6 12.39 4.78 -14.77
CA TYR A 6 13.26 4.52 -13.62
C TYR A 6 13.44 5.75 -12.75
N SER A 7 12.61 6.75 -12.90
CA SER A 7 12.64 7.88 -11.97
C SER A 7 12.17 7.44 -10.60
N LEU A 8 12.64 8.12 -9.56
CA LEU A 8 12.24 7.78 -8.21
C LEU A 8 10.72 7.85 -8.01
N PRO A 9 10.03 8.92 -8.45
CA PRO A 9 8.57 8.93 -8.30
C PRO A 9 7.88 7.77 -9.00
N ASP A 10 8.35 7.33 -10.17
CA ASP A 10 7.74 6.21 -10.87
C ASP A 10 7.92 4.90 -10.10
N VAL A 11 9.11 4.67 -9.55
CA VAL A 11 9.37 3.48 -8.76
C VAL A 11 8.48 3.48 -7.50
N LEU A 12 8.40 4.61 -6.83
CA LEU A 12 7.57 4.73 -5.64
C LEU A 12 6.09 4.53 -5.97
N GLU A 13 5.64 5.03 -7.12
CA GLU A 13 4.26 4.83 -7.56
C GLU A 13 3.95 3.34 -7.72
N ARG A 14 4.86 2.59 -8.34
CA ARG A 14 4.65 1.15 -8.51
C ARG A 14 4.64 0.41 -7.18
N LEU A 15 5.52 0.80 -6.25
CA LEU A 15 5.51 0.23 -4.91
C LEU A 15 4.19 0.54 -4.20
N TYR A 16 3.71 1.78 -4.34
CA TYR A 16 2.42 2.18 -3.78
C TYR A 16 1.28 1.33 -4.34
N GLN A 17 1.26 1.10 -5.65
CA GLN A 17 0.25 0.26 -6.28
C GLN A 17 0.31 -1.16 -5.74
N ASN A 18 1.51 -1.70 -5.53
CA ASN A 18 1.66 -3.02 -4.92
C ASN A 18 1.09 -3.06 -3.50
N GLN A 19 1.29 -2.00 -2.71
CA GLN A 19 0.74 -1.93 -1.37
C GLN A 19 -0.79 -1.99 -1.40
N LEU A 20 -1.41 -1.26 -2.31
CA LEU A 20 -2.86 -1.27 -2.43
C LEU A 20 -3.38 -2.65 -2.84
N ALA A 21 -2.70 -3.30 -3.78
CA ALA A 21 -3.09 -4.62 -4.24
C ALA A 21 -2.96 -5.66 -3.12
N LEU A 22 -1.86 -5.62 -2.39
CA LEU A 22 -1.64 -6.53 -1.27
C LEU A 22 -2.64 -6.30 -0.16
N GLU A 23 -2.93 -5.04 0.15
CA GLU A 23 -3.93 -4.70 1.17
C GLU A 23 -5.29 -5.30 0.81
N ALA A 24 -5.71 -5.14 -0.42
CA ALA A 24 -6.99 -5.68 -0.88
C ALA A 24 -7.02 -7.21 -0.81
N ALA A 25 -5.95 -7.86 -1.26
CA ALA A 25 -5.88 -9.33 -1.25
C ALA A 25 -5.88 -9.86 0.17
N VAL A 26 -5.11 -9.25 1.06
CA VAL A 26 -5.04 -9.68 2.46
C VAL A 26 -6.38 -9.46 3.15
N MET A 27 -7.07 -8.34 2.87
CA MET A 27 -8.39 -8.09 3.45
C MET A 27 -9.38 -9.17 3.04
N GLU A 28 -9.36 -9.57 1.78
CA GLU A 28 -10.27 -10.62 1.31
C GLU A 28 -10.02 -11.94 2.04
N LEU A 29 -8.74 -12.31 2.20
CA LEU A 29 -8.39 -13.51 2.96
C LEU A 29 -8.77 -13.39 4.42
N THR A 30 -8.64 -12.21 5.00
CA THR A 30 -9.03 -11.94 6.39
C THR A 30 -10.52 -12.20 6.59
N LEU A 31 -11.35 -11.72 5.67
CA LEU A 31 -12.78 -11.95 5.75
C LEU A 31 -13.10 -13.45 5.69
N ARG A 32 -12.35 -14.19 4.90
CA ARG A 32 -12.54 -15.63 4.77
C ARG A 32 -12.21 -16.34 6.09
N VAL A 33 -11.06 -16.04 6.68
CA VAL A 33 -10.67 -16.73 7.93
C VAL A 33 -11.61 -16.35 9.08
N GLU A 34 -12.10 -15.11 9.09
CA GLU A 34 -13.07 -14.69 10.10
C GLU A 34 -14.38 -15.47 9.97
N ARG A 35 -14.83 -15.69 8.75
CA ARG A 35 -16.04 -16.48 8.50
C ARG A 35 -15.85 -17.94 8.93
N GLN A 36 -14.62 -18.42 8.93
CA GLN A 36 -14.30 -19.77 9.41
C GLN A 36 -14.10 -19.83 10.91
N GLY A 37 -14.28 -18.74 11.62
CA GLY A 37 -14.19 -18.68 13.08
C GLY A 37 -12.80 -18.35 13.62
N ALA A 38 -11.82 -18.05 12.77
CA ALA A 38 -10.46 -17.72 13.22
C ALA A 38 -10.39 -16.23 13.60
N THR A 39 -11.06 -15.87 14.70
CA THR A 39 -11.18 -14.47 15.11
C THR A 39 -9.85 -13.88 15.55
N ASP A 40 -9.01 -14.65 16.25
CA ASP A 40 -7.70 -14.14 16.69
C ASP A 40 -6.81 -13.83 15.50
N THR A 41 -6.81 -14.72 14.50
CA THR A 41 -6.06 -14.48 13.27
C THR A 41 -6.59 -13.23 12.57
N GLY A 42 -7.91 -13.11 12.48
CA GLY A 42 -8.54 -11.95 11.87
C GLY A 42 -8.13 -10.66 12.55
N ASP A 43 -8.15 -10.62 13.88
CA ASP A 43 -7.77 -9.42 14.63
C ASP A 43 -6.30 -9.07 14.41
N ASN A 44 -5.41 -10.06 14.41
CA ASN A 44 -3.99 -9.82 14.19
C ASN A 44 -3.73 -9.25 12.79
N VAL A 45 -4.40 -9.80 11.78
CA VAL A 45 -4.22 -9.33 10.41
C VAL A 45 -4.79 -7.93 10.24
N ARG A 46 -5.93 -7.63 10.88
CA ARG A 46 -6.51 -6.29 10.82
C ARG A 46 -5.56 -5.24 11.41
N GLY A 47 -4.83 -5.59 12.48
CA GLY A 47 -3.82 -4.72 13.02
C GLY A 47 -2.71 -4.42 12.01
N ALA A 48 -2.24 -5.45 11.31
CA ALA A 48 -1.23 -5.28 10.27
C ALA A 48 -1.77 -4.46 9.10
N LEU A 49 -3.03 -4.69 8.69
CA LEU A 49 -3.66 -3.92 7.62
C LEU A 49 -3.77 -2.45 7.98
N HIS A 50 -4.04 -2.16 9.24
CA HIS A 50 -4.11 -0.77 9.69
C HIS A 50 -2.78 -0.04 9.45
N THR A 51 -1.67 -0.69 9.79
CA THR A 51 -0.34 -0.13 9.55
C THR A 51 -0.09 0.09 8.06
N ILE A 52 -0.44 -0.90 7.24
CA ILE A 52 -0.28 -0.79 5.79
C ILE A 52 -1.10 0.37 5.24
N GLY A 53 -2.34 0.52 5.73
CA GLY A 53 -3.21 1.60 5.29
C GLY A 53 -2.68 2.97 5.66
N GLU A 54 -2.17 3.13 6.88
CA GLU A 54 -1.57 4.39 7.31
C GLU A 54 -0.35 4.73 6.46
N ASN A 55 0.50 3.74 6.21
CA ASN A 55 1.68 3.95 5.39
C ASN A 55 1.32 4.27 3.94
N ALA A 56 0.29 3.63 3.41
CA ALA A 56 -0.17 3.92 2.05
C ALA A 56 -0.62 5.38 1.93
N GLY A 57 -1.33 5.88 2.94
CA GLY A 57 -1.74 7.29 2.96
C GLY A 57 -0.54 8.23 2.99
N HIS A 58 0.46 7.91 3.79
CA HIS A 58 1.68 8.69 3.88
C HIS A 58 2.44 8.69 2.54
N ILE A 59 2.53 7.51 1.93
CA ILE A 59 3.20 7.36 0.63
C ILE A 59 2.48 8.19 -0.43
N LYS A 60 1.14 8.12 -0.44
CA LYS A 60 0.35 8.88 -1.40
C LYS A 60 0.62 10.38 -1.29
N GLN A 61 0.63 10.90 -0.07
CA GLN A 61 0.90 12.31 0.16
C GLN A 61 2.33 12.69 -0.23
N GLY A 62 3.28 11.82 0.12
CA GLY A 62 4.67 12.04 -0.25
C GLY A 62 4.88 12.07 -1.76
N LEU A 63 4.23 11.14 -2.47
CA LEU A 63 4.30 11.12 -3.92
C LEU A 63 3.72 12.39 -4.53
N ALA A 64 2.58 12.85 -4.01
CA ALA A 64 1.97 14.08 -4.50
C ALA A 64 2.92 15.26 -4.35
N LYS A 65 3.59 15.35 -3.19
CA LYS A 65 4.56 16.43 -2.95
C LYS A 65 5.78 16.32 -3.85
N LEU A 66 6.29 15.10 -4.05
CA LEU A 66 7.45 14.90 -4.94
C LEU A 66 7.11 15.29 -6.37
N ARG A 67 5.92 14.93 -6.84
CA ARG A 67 5.49 15.28 -8.19
C ARG A 67 5.22 16.77 -8.33
N ALA A 68 4.71 17.42 -7.28
CA ALA A 68 4.47 18.85 -7.28
C ALA A 68 5.77 19.64 -7.31
N GLN A 69 6.82 19.15 -6.65
CA GLN A 69 8.14 19.74 -6.71
C GLN A 69 8.78 19.56 -8.09
N GLY A 70 8.36 18.51 -8.74
CA GLY A 70 8.55 18.22 -10.13
C GLY A 70 9.98 18.16 -10.60
N PRO A 71 10.20 17.49 -11.70
CA PRO A 71 11.45 17.71 -12.40
C PRO A 71 11.34 19.04 -13.09
N HIS A 72 12.37 19.73 -13.06
CA HIS A 72 12.40 21.00 -13.76
C HIS A 72 13.38 20.92 -14.89
#